data_3f8aeb8c7310bfeb69700b311670168b
#
_entry.id   3f8aeb8c7310bfeb69700b311670168b
#
_cell.length_a   1.000
_cell.length_b   1.000
_cell.length_c   1.000
_cell.angle_alpha   90.00
_cell.angle_beta   90.00
_cell.angle_gamma   90.00
#
_symmetry.space_group_name_H-M   'P 1'
#
loop_
_entity.id
_entity.type
_entity.pdbx_description
1 polymer ?
#
loop_
_entity_poly.entity_id
_entity_poly.type
_entity_poly.pdbx_seq_one_letter_code
_entity_poly.pdbx_strand_id
1 'polypeptide(L)'
;MKKKIIALLFISCFLLSVSINTVHALNVFKEGVYKVADLNFSQDNQYMVQNVSQTEGAYLQVFDENQVLVQSIRFQPNSEKFNLVKITPEFRIVIVGGGSIYIYPTK
;
A
#
# COMPACT_ATOMS: atom_id res chain seq x y z
N MET A 1 38.88 -12.34 21.96
CA MET A 1 38.17 -11.10 22.23
C MET A 1 37.74 -10.37 20.98
N LYS A 2 38.61 -10.23 19.98
CA LYS A 2 38.28 -9.52 18.75
C LYS A 2 37.14 -10.17 17.96
N LYS A 3 37.04 -11.50 17.99
CA LYS A 3 35.98 -12.21 17.25
C LYS A 3 34.59 -11.96 17.81
N LYS A 4 34.44 -11.77 19.12
CA LYS A 4 33.14 -11.51 19.73
C LYS A 4 32.65 -10.11 19.44
N ILE A 5 33.51 -9.14 19.33
CA ILE A 5 33.15 -7.76 19.02
C ILE A 5 32.65 -7.65 17.58
N ILE A 6 33.29 -8.34 16.64
CA ILE A 6 32.88 -8.34 15.24
C ILE A 6 31.49 -8.99 15.07
N ALA A 7 31.23 -10.07 15.79
CA ALA A 7 29.91 -10.74 15.71
C ALA A 7 28.80 -9.85 16.24
N LEU A 8 29.05 -9.10 17.31
CA LEU A 8 28.06 -8.16 17.85
C LEU A 8 27.72 -7.05 16.86
N LEU A 9 28.71 -6.53 16.16
CA LEU A 9 28.50 -5.50 15.15
C LEU A 9 27.64 -6.00 13.98
N PHE A 10 27.86 -7.21 13.51
CA PHE A 10 27.07 -7.82 12.44
C PHE A 10 25.61 -7.98 12.83
N ILE A 11 25.33 -8.47 14.02
CA ILE A 11 23.98 -8.68 14.51
C ILE A 11 23.25 -7.36 14.62
N SER A 12 23.88 -6.32 15.13
CA SER A 12 23.29 -5.00 15.27
C SER A 12 22.91 -4.40 13.93
N CYS A 13 23.77 -4.47 12.93
CA CYS A 13 23.49 -3.95 11.58
C CYS A 13 22.34 -4.69 10.93
N PHE A 14 22.27 -6.00 11.09
CA PHE A 14 21.22 -6.83 10.52
C PHE A 14 19.84 -6.47 11.08
N LEU A 15 19.75 -6.26 12.38
CA LEU A 15 18.49 -5.90 13.04
C LEU A 15 17.99 -4.52 12.58
N LEU A 16 18.88 -3.56 12.40
CA LEU A 16 18.51 -2.23 11.93
C LEU A 16 17.98 -2.26 10.51
N SER A 17 18.59 -3.05 9.64
CA SER A 17 18.15 -3.17 8.24
C SER A 17 16.75 -3.75 8.13
N VAL A 18 16.42 -4.76 8.92
CA VAL A 18 15.11 -5.40 8.91
C VAL A 18 14.03 -4.44 9.38
N SER A 19 14.30 -3.64 10.40
CA SER A 19 13.34 -2.67 10.94
C SER A 19 12.97 -1.61 9.91
N ILE A 20 13.92 -1.10 9.16
CA ILE A 20 13.69 -0.05 8.18
C ILE A 20 12.82 -0.57 7.02
N ASN A 21 13.08 -1.77 6.54
CA ASN A 21 12.36 -2.33 5.40
C ASN A 21 10.88 -2.57 5.70
N THR A 22 10.53 -2.87 6.94
CA THR A 22 9.16 -3.18 7.31
C THR A 22 8.24 -1.96 7.25
N VAL A 23 8.75 -0.76 7.52
CA VAL A 23 7.92 0.45 7.62
C VAL A 23 7.46 0.95 6.27
N HIS A 24 8.24 0.78 5.20
CA HIS A 24 7.95 1.35 3.89
C HIS A 24 7.03 0.50 3.02
N ALA A 25 6.79 -0.77 3.36
CA ALA A 25 6.06 -1.70 2.51
C ALA A 25 4.54 -1.62 2.65
N LEU A 26 4.00 -0.92 3.66
CA LEU A 26 2.60 -1.06 4.06
C LEU A 26 1.62 -0.17 3.29
N ASN A 27 2.07 0.90 2.64
CA ASN A 27 1.16 1.92 2.13
C ASN A 27 1.18 2.09 0.62
N VAL A 28 2.12 1.46 -0.10
CA VAL A 28 2.24 1.59 -1.55
C VAL A 28 1.97 0.24 -2.19
N PHE A 29 1.04 0.22 -3.14
CA PHE A 29 0.57 -1.01 -3.76
C PHE A 29 0.83 -0.97 -5.26
N LYS A 30 1.31 -2.07 -5.78
CA LYS A 30 1.52 -2.29 -7.21
C LYS A 30 0.35 -3.06 -7.79
N GLU A 31 0.41 -3.33 -9.09
CA GLU A 31 -0.59 -4.10 -9.80
C GLU A 31 -0.92 -5.42 -9.08
N GLY A 32 -2.20 -5.71 -8.95
CA GLY A 32 -2.65 -6.91 -8.27
C GLY A 32 -4.09 -6.82 -7.78
N VAL A 33 -4.53 -7.91 -7.19
CA VAL A 33 -5.86 -8.02 -6.57
C VAL A 33 -5.66 -8.16 -5.06
N TYR A 34 -6.31 -7.29 -4.30
CA TYR A 34 -6.12 -7.23 -2.85
C TYR A 34 -7.45 -7.38 -2.14
N LYS A 35 -7.51 -8.26 -1.15
CA LYS A 35 -8.63 -8.30 -0.22
C LYS A 35 -8.39 -7.28 0.87
N VAL A 36 -9.37 -6.43 1.13
CA VAL A 36 -9.23 -5.39 2.17
C VAL A 36 -8.93 -6.01 3.54
N ALA A 37 -9.49 -7.19 3.80
CA ALA A 37 -9.23 -7.90 5.06
C ALA A 37 -7.74 -8.19 5.29
N ASP A 38 -6.97 -8.35 4.21
CA ASP A 38 -5.54 -8.66 4.31
C ASP A 38 -4.67 -7.40 4.44
N LEU A 39 -5.25 -6.22 4.30
CA LEU A 39 -4.51 -4.97 4.27
C LEU A 39 -4.48 -4.25 5.61
N ASN A 40 -5.16 -4.78 6.59
CA ASN A 40 -5.15 -4.22 7.95
C ASN A 40 -5.66 -2.78 8.01
N PHE A 41 -6.62 -2.44 7.16
CA PHE A 41 -7.25 -1.11 7.17
C PHE A 41 -8.30 -1.04 8.28
N SER A 42 -8.46 0.16 8.85
CA SER A 42 -9.49 0.42 9.84
C SER A 42 -10.78 0.88 9.15
N GLN A 43 -11.92 0.30 9.53
CA GLN A 43 -13.22 0.70 9.00
C GLN A 43 -13.64 2.10 9.43
N ASP A 44 -13.07 2.58 10.51
CA ASP A 44 -13.41 3.90 11.05
C ASP A 44 -12.67 5.02 10.34
N ASN A 45 -11.68 4.71 9.52
CA ASN A 45 -10.87 5.70 8.83
C ASN A 45 -11.39 5.96 7.43
N GLN A 46 -11.26 7.20 7.01
CA GLN A 46 -11.40 7.58 5.61
C GLN A 46 -10.03 7.50 4.97
N TYR A 47 -9.95 6.94 3.77
CA TYR A 47 -8.68 6.76 3.07
C TYR A 47 -8.61 7.60 1.81
N MET A 48 -7.40 8.02 1.49
CA MET A 48 -7.06 8.71 0.25
C MET A 48 -6.16 7.80 -0.59
N VAL A 49 -6.24 7.98 -1.91
CA VAL A 49 -5.40 7.23 -2.84
C VAL A 49 -4.72 8.20 -3.81
N GLN A 50 -3.50 7.88 -4.17
CA GLN A 50 -2.71 8.70 -5.09
C GLN A 50 -1.73 7.80 -5.83
N ASN A 51 -1.55 8.07 -7.13
CA ASN A 51 -0.48 7.41 -7.89
C ASN A 51 0.79 8.24 -7.74
N VAL A 52 1.78 7.67 -7.07
CA VAL A 52 3.04 8.36 -6.80
C VAL A 52 4.13 8.02 -7.81
N SER A 53 3.83 7.17 -8.80
CA SER A 53 4.76 6.94 -9.91
C SER A 53 4.84 8.19 -10.77
N GLN A 54 6.05 8.59 -11.13
CA GLN A 54 6.25 9.78 -11.96
C GLN A 54 6.11 9.49 -13.45
N THR A 55 6.14 8.22 -13.83
CA THR A 55 6.20 7.84 -15.25
C THR A 55 5.03 6.98 -15.69
N GLU A 56 4.39 6.24 -14.77
CA GLU A 56 3.39 5.24 -15.12
C GLU A 56 2.02 5.58 -14.54
N GLY A 57 0.98 5.44 -15.37
CA GLY A 57 -0.39 5.54 -14.90
C GLY A 57 -0.89 4.23 -14.33
N ALA A 58 -2.11 4.25 -13.80
CA ALA A 58 -2.72 3.05 -13.25
C ALA A 58 -4.23 3.22 -13.16
N TYR A 59 -4.93 2.10 -13.02
CA TYR A 59 -6.35 2.07 -12.67
C TYR A 59 -6.50 1.43 -11.30
N LEU A 60 -7.42 1.98 -10.52
CA LEU A 60 -7.84 1.36 -9.27
C LEU A 60 -9.33 1.12 -9.33
N GLN A 61 -9.75 -0.09 -9.03
CA GLN A 61 -11.15 -0.49 -9.00
C GLN A 61 -11.47 -1.10 -7.65
N VAL A 62 -12.62 -0.74 -7.09
CA VAL A 62 -13.08 -1.24 -5.80
C VAL A 62 -14.37 -2.02 -6.02
N PHE A 63 -14.39 -3.25 -5.53
CA PHE A 63 -15.55 -4.14 -5.61
C PHE A 63 -16.05 -4.43 -4.19
N ASP A 64 -17.38 -4.44 -4.03
CA ASP A 64 -17.99 -4.75 -2.74
C ASP A 64 -18.07 -6.27 -2.51
N GLU A 65 -18.72 -6.67 -1.41
CA GLU A 65 -18.87 -8.08 -1.04
C GLU A 65 -19.68 -8.88 -2.05
N ASN A 66 -20.49 -8.21 -2.87
CA ASN A 66 -21.29 -8.85 -3.91
C ASN A 66 -20.59 -8.82 -5.27
N GLN A 67 -19.32 -8.42 -5.30
CA GLN A 67 -18.51 -8.32 -6.51
C GLN A 67 -19.02 -7.25 -7.47
N VAL A 68 -19.68 -6.24 -6.95
CA VAL A 68 -20.16 -5.10 -7.73
C VAL A 68 -19.11 -4.00 -7.68
N LEU A 69 -18.80 -3.42 -8.83
CA LEU A 69 -17.86 -2.30 -8.92
C LEU A 69 -18.50 -1.07 -8.29
N VAL A 70 -17.89 -0.54 -7.24
CA VAL A 70 -18.41 0.63 -6.53
C VAL A 70 -17.58 1.88 -6.75
N GLN A 71 -16.34 1.73 -7.22
CA GLN A 71 -15.48 2.88 -7.54
C GLN A 71 -14.45 2.47 -8.57
N SER A 72 -14.16 3.38 -9.50
CA SER A 72 -13.11 3.19 -10.51
C SER A 72 -12.40 4.52 -10.70
N ILE A 73 -11.08 4.51 -10.56
CA ILE A 73 -10.26 5.71 -10.71
C ILE A 73 -9.16 5.44 -11.72
N ARG A 74 -9.04 6.32 -12.70
CA ARG A 74 -7.92 6.31 -13.62
C ARG A 74 -6.90 7.33 -13.17
N PHE A 75 -5.68 6.87 -12.87
CA PHE A 75 -4.61 7.74 -12.40
C PHE A 75 -3.66 8.07 -13.53
N GLN A 76 -3.34 9.36 -13.66
CA GLN A 76 -2.21 9.80 -14.45
C GLN A 76 -0.92 9.58 -13.63
N PRO A 77 0.26 9.60 -14.29
CA PRO A 77 1.51 9.63 -13.50
C PRO A 77 1.52 10.86 -12.59
N ASN A 78 2.07 10.68 -11.41
CA ASN A 78 2.17 11.75 -10.40
C ASN A 78 0.81 12.43 -10.19
N SER A 79 -0.22 11.63 -9.93
CA SER A 79 -1.59 12.12 -9.88
C SER A 79 -1.87 12.94 -8.65
N GLU A 80 -2.98 13.68 -8.71
CA GLU A 80 -3.55 14.26 -7.50
C GLU A 80 -4.18 13.16 -6.63
N LYS A 81 -4.64 13.56 -5.46
CA LYS A 81 -5.21 12.66 -4.46
C LYS A 81 -6.71 12.51 -4.71
N PHE A 82 -7.22 11.32 -4.47
CA PHE A 82 -8.65 11.02 -4.59
C PHE A 82 -9.14 10.37 -3.31
N ASN A 83 -10.41 10.63 -2.97
CA ASN A 83 -11.04 9.95 -1.87
C ASN A 83 -11.37 8.51 -2.26
N LEU A 84 -11.04 7.58 -1.38
CA LEU A 84 -11.45 6.20 -1.55
C LEU A 84 -12.85 6.05 -0.94
N VAL A 85 -13.72 5.31 -1.62
CA VAL A 85 -15.03 4.97 -1.06
C VAL A 85 -14.82 4.22 0.26
N LYS A 86 -15.80 4.32 1.16
CA LYS A 86 -15.71 3.60 2.43
C LYS A 86 -15.65 2.11 2.17
N ILE A 87 -14.63 1.46 2.71
CA ILE A 87 -14.36 0.04 2.45
C ILE A 87 -14.57 -0.77 3.73
N THR A 88 -14.97 -2.04 3.55
CA THR A 88 -15.07 -3.01 4.63
C THR A 88 -14.15 -4.18 4.32
N PRO A 89 -13.89 -5.09 5.27
CA PRO A 89 -12.97 -6.21 5.03
C PRO A 89 -13.37 -7.12 3.88
N GLU A 90 -14.65 -7.17 3.52
CA GLU A 90 -15.14 -8.01 2.43
C GLU A 90 -14.89 -7.41 1.05
N PHE A 91 -14.50 -6.16 0.98
CA PHE A 91 -14.23 -5.48 -0.30
C PHE A 91 -12.92 -5.96 -0.90
N ARG A 92 -12.80 -5.75 -2.21
CA ARG A 92 -11.57 -6.03 -2.94
C ARG A 92 -11.14 -4.81 -3.72
N ILE A 93 -9.83 -4.62 -3.78
CA ILE A 93 -9.21 -3.54 -4.54
C ILE A 93 -8.38 -4.17 -5.64
N VAL A 94 -8.58 -3.73 -6.87
CA VAL A 94 -7.84 -4.19 -8.04
C VAL A 94 -7.05 -3.02 -8.59
N ILE A 95 -5.74 -3.23 -8.78
CA ILE A 95 -4.86 -2.22 -9.37
C ILE A 95 -4.29 -2.79 -10.65
N VAL A 96 -4.42 -2.03 -11.74
CA VAL A 96 -3.96 -2.43 -13.08
C VAL A 96 -3.03 -1.33 -13.59
N GLY A 97 -1.89 -1.74 -14.13
CA GLY A 97 -0.94 -0.82 -14.72
C GLY A 97 0.36 -0.73 -13.95
N GLY A 98 1.31 0.04 -14.47
CA GLY A 98 2.65 0.14 -13.91
C GLY A 98 2.82 1.12 -12.78
N GLY A 99 1.75 1.82 -12.38
CA GLY A 99 1.84 2.84 -11.34
C GLY A 99 2.10 2.30 -9.95
N SER A 100 2.25 3.21 -9.03
CA SER A 100 2.46 2.91 -7.60
C SER A 100 1.39 3.65 -6.81
N ILE A 101 0.45 2.92 -6.24
CA ILE A 101 -0.71 3.51 -5.58
C ILE A 101 -0.46 3.60 -4.09
N TYR A 102 -0.43 4.83 -3.60
CA TYR A 102 -0.30 5.12 -2.18
C TYR A 102 -1.70 5.24 -1.58
N ILE A 103 -2.00 4.41 -0.59
CA ILE A 103 -3.27 4.42 0.12
C ILE A 103 -2.99 4.74 1.58
N TYR A 104 -3.62 5.79 2.08
CA TYR A 104 -3.32 6.27 3.43
C TYR A 104 -4.56 6.87 4.09
N PRO A 105 -4.64 6.81 5.44
CA PRO A 105 -5.75 7.43 6.15
C PRO A 105 -5.64 8.95 6.12
N THR A 106 -6.80 9.62 6.11
CA THR A 106 -6.84 11.09 6.09
C THR A 106 -6.63 11.70 7.47
N LYS A 107 -6.62 10.89 8.50
CA LYS A 107 -6.41 11.38 9.87
C LYS A 107 -5.26 10.70 10.52
#